data_8a92e593e860359062396887636390f1
#
_entry.id   8a92e593e860359062396887636390f1
#
_cell.length_a   1.000
_cell.length_b   1.000
_cell.length_c   1.000
_cell.angle_alpha   90.00
_cell.angle_beta   90.00
_cell.angle_gamma   90.00
#
_symmetry.space_group_name_H-M   'P 1'
#
loop_
_entity.id
_entity.type
_entity.pdbx_description
1 polymer ?
#
loop_
_entity_poly.entity_id
_entity_poly.type
_entity_poly.pdbx_seq_one_letter_code
_entity_poly.pdbx_strand_id
1 'polypeptide(L)'
;MLIFELSQPGRVAAAQIPAERPVPSDLPESLRRKTPIGLPEVSELQALRHYTNLSRKNFSIDTQFYPLGSCTMKYNPRACNTLAMLDGFVGRHPYAPESLSQGFLSCMYELQEILADVTGMKGGVSLSPMAGAQGEFAGIAMIMAYHRSRGDSERTEIIVPDAAHGTNPATATMCGCSVREIPTLGNGDVDIEALKKVLGPKTAGIMLTNPSTIGVFERRIVEIAKLVHEAGGLLYYDGANLNAILGKVRPGDMGFDAIHMNLHKTFSTPHGGGGPGAGAVGVSERLKPFLPIPMIEQCEDGSYGWVRKKDRPQSIGRLTSFAGNAGVLIRAYVYARLLGREGMRRVAEYATLNANYLAKRLAAAGFDLAYPERRASHEFIVTVQRQKKEHGITALDFSKSLLDRNIHAPTNYFPLLVPECLLIEPTETESKETLDEFVDAMTDLIKLAASNPQAMKDAPLTMPVRRLDDVKAAKELDLAYGANLQEGKRQAA
;
A
#
# COMPACT_ATOMS: atom_id res chain seq x y z
N MET A 1 28.90 -6.99 0.10
CA MET A 1 29.82 -5.98 -0.45
C MET A 1 28.99 -4.74 -0.78
N LEU A 2 29.34 -3.61 -0.19
CA LEU A 2 28.73 -2.31 -0.51
C LEU A 2 29.45 -1.69 -1.71
N ILE A 3 28.80 -0.76 -2.42
CA ILE A 3 29.41 -0.09 -3.58
C ILE A 3 30.69 0.68 -3.20
N PHE A 4 30.76 1.17 -1.96
CA PHE A 4 31.96 1.81 -1.42
C PHE A 4 33.19 0.88 -1.33
N GLU A 5 32.94 -0.43 -1.14
CA GLU A 5 34.00 -1.45 -1.09
C GLU A 5 34.55 -1.80 -2.48
N LEU A 6 33.84 -1.39 -3.54
CA LEU A 6 34.29 -1.50 -4.94
C LEU A 6 35.11 -0.28 -5.43
N SER A 7 35.08 0.81 -4.65
CA SER A 7 35.72 2.07 -5.01
C SER A 7 37.24 1.91 -5.18
N GLN A 8 37.77 2.52 -6.23
CA GLN A 8 39.18 2.58 -6.48
C GLN A 8 39.54 4.02 -6.90
N PRO A 9 40.51 4.67 -6.27
CA PRO A 9 40.93 6.04 -6.62
C PRO A 9 41.20 6.22 -8.11
N GLY A 10 40.61 7.26 -8.71
CA GLY A 10 40.74 7.59 -10.11
C GLY A 10 39.90 6.77 -11.08
N ARG A 11 39.08 5.83 -10.59
CA ARG A 11 38.15 5.05 -11.44
C ARG A 11 36.89 5.83 -11.68
N VAL A 12 36.73 6.37 -12.88
CA VAL A 12 35.59 7.20 -13.28
C VAL A 12 35.02 6.73 -14.61
N ALA A 13 33.77 7.10 -14.90
CA ALA A 13 33.12 6.85 -16.18
C ALA A 13 33.55 7.81 -17.30
N ALA A 14 34.52 8.68 -17.05
CA ALA A 14 34.96 9.76 -17.96
C ALA A 14 35.41 9.29 -19.35
N ALA A 15 35.80 8.01 -19.48
CA ALA A 15 36.13 7.44 -20.79
C ALA A 15 34.87 7.22 -21.68
N GLN A 16 33.68 7.23 -21.10
CA GLN A 16 32.38 6.97 -21.78
C GLN A 16 31.57 8.25 -21.96
N ILE A 17 31.86 9.27 -21.18
CA ILE A 17 31.19 10.58 -21.23
C ILE A 17 32.20 11.64 -21.66
N PRO A 18 31.92 12.46 -22.69
CA PRO A 18 32.75 13.57 -23.06
C PRO A 18 33.03 14.48 -21.84
N ALA A 19 34.26 14.88 -21.64
CA ALA A 19 34.61 15.82 -20.58
C ALA A 19 33.82 17.12 -20.75
N GLU A 20 32.96 17.42 -19.79
CA GLU A 20 32.28 18.73 -19.76
C GLU A 20 33.34 19.84 -19.55
N ARG A 21 33.18 20.95 -20.24
CA ARG A 21 34.01 22.13 -19.96
C ARG A 21 33.72 22.61 -18.54
N PRO A 22 34.72 22.85 -17.72
CA PRO A 22 34.51 23.39 -16.37
C PRO A 22 33.64 24.65 -16.45
N VAL A 23 32.47 24.62 -15.86
CA VAL A 23 31.67 25.83 -15.69
C VAL A 23 32.35 26.70 -14.62
N PRO A 24 32.70 27.96 -14.92
CA PRO A 24 33.22 28.86 -13.89
C PRO A 24 32.22 28.95 -12.73
N SER A 25 32.70 28.71 -11.53
CA SER A 25 31.86 28.83 -10.34
C SER A 25 31.88 30.27 -9.84
N ASP A 26 30.72 30.90 -9.79
CA ASP A 26 30.49 32.22 -9.18
C ASP A 26 30.27 32.15 -7.65
N LEU A 27 30.29 30.94 -7.08
CA LEU A 27 30.17 30.75 -5.63
C LEU A 27 31.43 31.32 -4.92
N PRO A 28 31.25 32.14 -3.87
CA PRO A 28 32.33 32.56 -3.00
C PRO A 28 33.14 31.37 -2.48
N GLU A 29 34.43 31.49 -2.38
CA GLU A 29 35.30 30.40 -1.94
C GLU A 29 34.96 29.91 -0.52
N SER A 30 34.47 30.81 0.35
CA SER A 30 34.00 30.48 1.70
C SER A 30 32.80 29.55 1.73
N LEU A 31 32.01 29.50 0.67
CA LEU A 31 30.84 28.62 0.50
C LEU A 31 31.15 27.33 -0.26
N ARG A 32 32.35 27.20 -0.81
CA ARG A 32 32.74 25.97 -1.52
C ARG A 32 33.15 24.88 -0.56
N ARG A 33 32.76 23.67 -0.88
CA ARG A 33 33.19 22.47 -0.13
C ARG A 33 34.70 22.32 -0.25
N LYS A 34 35.38 22.18 0.90
CA LYS A 34 36.86 22.00 0.97
C LYS A 34 37.26 20.51 0.99
N THR A 35 36.34 19.62 1.33
CA THR A 35 36.60 18.18 1.41
C THR A 35 35.91 17.43 0.25
N PRO A 36 36.50 16.35 -0.27
CA PRO A 36 35.83 15.50 -1.25
C PRO A 36 34.44 15.02 -0.78
N ILE A 37 33.52 14.77 -1.71
CA ILE A 37 32.17 14.33 -1.40
C ILE A 37 32.16 12.92 -0.79
N GLY A 38 33.20 12.12 -1.01
CA GLY A 38 33.32 10.75 -0.49
C GLY A 38 32.42 9.75 -1.20
N LEU A 39 32.00 10.05 -2.45
CA LEU A 39 31.28 9.09 -3.28
C LEU A 39 32.22 7.99 -3.78
N PRO A 40 31.72 6.76 -4.03
CA PRO A 40 32.54 5.67 -4.54
C PRO A 40 32.97 5.95 -5.98
N GLU A 41 34.26 5.75 -6.26
CA GLU A 41 34.85 5.86 -7.58
C GLU A 41 34.78 4.51 -8.27
N VAL A 42 33.75 4.30 -9.11
CA VAL A 42 33.46 3.07 -9.84
C VAL A 42 33.14 3.38 -11.30
N SER A 43 33.36 2.42 -12.20
CA SER A 43 32.92 2.55 -13.58
C SER A 43 31.39 2.37 -13.69
N GLU A 44 30.78 2.88 -14.75
CA GLU A 44 29.35 2.70 -15.04
C GLU A 44 28.98 1.20 -15.01
N LEU A 45 29.76 0.35 -15.66
CA LEU A 45 29.51 -1.10 -15.68
C LEU A 45 29.56 -1.72 -14.28
N GLN A 46 30.48 -1.26 -13.42
CA GLN A 46 30.56 -1.76 -12.04
C GLN A 46 29.33 -1.32 -11.22
N ALA A 47 28.89 -0.08 -11.37
CA ALA A 47 27.66 0.40 -10.73
C ALA A 47 26.45 -0.40 -11.21
N LEU A 48 26.29 -0.57 -12.53
CA LEU A 48 25.19 -1.36 -13.11
C LEU A 48 25.19 -2.81 -12.60
N ARG A 49 26.33 -3.49 -12.64
CA ARG A 49 26.48 -4.86 -12.14
C ARG A 49 26.18 -4.97 -10.64
N HIS A 50 26.65 -4.00 -9.86
CA HIS A 50 26.41 -3.98 -8.42
C HIS A 50 24.91 -3.96 -8.11
N TYR A 51 24.16 -2.99 -8.66
CA TYR A 51 22.73 -2.85 -8.40
C TYR A 51 21.90 -3.96 -9.05
N THR A 52 22.28 -4.44 -10.22
CA THR A 52 21.61 -5.59 -10.85
C THR A 52 21.75 -6.86 -9.99
N ASN A 53 22.96 -7.14 -9.51
CA ASN A 53 23.20 -8.28 -8.65
C ASN A 53 22.52 -8.13 -7.28
N LEU A 54 22.44 -6.90 -6.75
CA LEU A 54 21.73 -6.62 -5.51
C LEU A 54 20.22 -6.82 -5.66
N SER A 55 19.63 -6.33 -6.77
CA SER A 55 18.20 -6.51 -7.05
C SER A 55 17.81 -7.99 -7.17
N ARG A 56 18.67 -8.82 -7.77
CA ARG A 56 18.43 -10.29 -7.91
C ARG A 56 18.43 -11.05 -6.59
N LYS A 57 18.86 -10.43 -5.48
CA LYS A 57 18.82 -11.04 -4.15
C LYS A 57 17.48 -10.80 -3.44
N ASN A 58 16.60 -10.00 -4.02
CA ASN A 58 15.28 -9.71 -3.48
C ASN A 58 14.20 -10.48 -4.23
N PHE A 59 13.11 -10.80 -3.53
CA PHE A 59 11.90 -11.29 -4.16
C PHE A 59 11.22 -10.21 -5.00
N SER A 60 10.58 -10.61 -6.07
CA SER A 60 9.83 -9.74 -6.97
C SER A 60 8.62 -10.49 -7.51
N ILE A 61 7.51 -9.78 -7.70
CA ILE A 61 6.32 -10.34 -8.36
C ILE A 61 6.61 -10.86 -9.78
N ASP A 62 7.67 -10.36 -10.42
CA ASP A 62 8.07 -10.79 -11.75
C ASP A 62 8.81 -12.14 -11.75
N THR A 63 9.24 -12.62 -10.60
CA THR A 63 10.10 -13.81 -10.50
C THR A 63 9.58 -14.87 -9.53
N GLN A 64 8.77 -14.51 -8.53
CA GLN A 64 8.28 -15.44 -7.52
C GLN A 64 6.82 -15.17 -7.18
N PHE A 65 6.14 -16.18 -6.66
CA PHE A 65 4.85 -16.01 -6.01
C PHE A 65 4.98 -15.14 -4.75
N TYR A 66 4.11 -14.15 -4.63
CA TYR A 66 4.19 -13.10 -3.61
C TYR A 66 2.86 -12.94 -2.85
N PRO A 67 2.45 -13.92 -2.01
CA PRO A 67 1.13 -13.96 -1.38
C PRO A 67 1.02 -13.05 -0.14
N LEU A 68 1.54 -11.83 -0.21
CA LEU A 68 1.60 -10.91 0.93
C LEU A 68 0.21 -10.31 1.20
N GLY A 69 -0.45 -10.76 2.26
CA GLY A 69 -1.75 -10.24 2.68
C GLY A 69 -1.69 -8.79 3.14
N SER A 70 -2.80 -8.10 2.99
CA SER A 70 -2.95 -6.65 3.25
C SER A 70 -2.14 -5.75 2.32
N CYS A 71 -1.45 -6.32 1.33
CA CYS A 71 -0.61 -5.59 0.40
C CYS A 71 -0.67 -6.25 -0.98
N THR A 72 -1.72 -5.98 -1.75
CA THR A 72 -1.97 -6.58 -3.07
C THR A 72 -0.74 -6.53 -3.97
N MET A 73 0.05 -7.61 -3.97
CA MET A 73 1.25 -7.79 -4.77
C MET A 73 0.89 -8.47 -6.08
N LYS A 74 0.28 -7.75 -7.00
CA LYS A 74 -0.10 -8.28 -8.30
C LYS A 74 0.80 -7.82 -9.43
N TYR A 75 0.81 -8.56 -10.53
CA TYR A 75 1.57 -8.22 -11.72
C TYR A 75 1.17 -6.84 -12.27
N ASN A 76 2.17 -6.02 -12.58
CA ASN A 76 1.99 -4.74 -13.25
C ASN A 76 2.16 -4.91 -14.77
N PRO A 77 1.10 -4.78 -15.59
CA PRO A 77 1.21 -4.97 -17.04
C PRO A 77 2.27 -4.03 -17.66
N ARG A 78 3.18 -4.60 -18.44
CA ARG A 78 4.31 -3.84 -19.03
C ARG A 78 3.85 -2.70 -19.92
N ALA A 79 2.71 -2.86 -20.61
CA ALA A 79 2.11 -1.80 -21.41
C ALA A 79 1.85 -0.51 -20.60
N CYS A 80 1.45 -0.64 -19.32
CA CYS A 80 1.23 0.51 -18.44
C CYS A 80 2.52 1.32 -18.25
N ASN A 81 3.65 0.63 -18.07
CA ASN A 81 4.94 1.29 -17.95
C ASN A 81 5.40 1.91 -19.28
N THR A 82 5.30 1.19 -20.37
CA THR A 82 5.71 1.65 -21.71
C THR A 82 4.97 2.91 -22.11
N LEU A 83 3.64 2.94 -21.93
CA LEU A 83 2.84 4.11 -22.29
C LEU A 83 3.07 5.30 -21.35
N ALA A 84 3.31 5.06 -20.06
CA ALA A 84 3.66 6.14 -19.13
C ALA A 84 5.02 6.78 -19.42
N MET A 85 5.90 6.09 -20.16
CA MET A 85 7.24 6.56 -20.54
C MET A 85 7.29 7.25 -21.89
N LEU A 86 6.14 7.48 -22.55
CA LEU A 86 6.10 8.28 -23.77
C LEU A 86 6.63 9.71 -23.53
N ASP A 87 7.38 10.25 -24.47
CA ASP A 87 8.04 11.57 -24.38
C ASP A 87 7.07 12.69 -23.97
N GLY A 88 5.83 12.65 -24.47
CA GLY A 88 4.79 13.61 -24.10
C GLY A 88 4.39 13.60 -22.62
N PHE A 89 4.68 12.53 -21.91
CA PHE A 89 4.46 12.43 -20.47
C PHE A 89 5.74 12.67 -19.66
N VAL A 90 6.87 12.05 -20.01
CA VAL A 90 8.11 12.15 -19.20
C VAL A 90 8.87 13.44 -19.45
N GLY A 91 8.78 14.02 -20.64
CA GLY A 91 9.48 15.24 -21.02
C GLY A 91 8.84 16.54 -20.52
N ARG A 92 7.76 16.48 -19.71
CA ARG A 92 7.05 17.67 -19.24
C ARG A 92 6.99 17.74 -17.72
N HIS A 93 7.05 18.95 -17.19
CA HIS A 93 6.79 19.19 -15.77
C HIS A 93 5.26 19.09 -15.49
N PRO A 94 4.80 18.46 -14.35
CA PRO A 94 3.36 18.37 -14.04
C PRO A 94 2.63 19.72 -14.01
N TYR A 95 3.30 20.80 -13.62
CA TYR A 95 2.76 22.17 -13.65
C TYR A 95 3.24 23.01 -14.84
N ALA A 96 3.55 22.38 -15.97
CA ALA A 96 3.70 23.12 -17.22
C ALA A 96 2.41 23.91 -17.53
N PRO A 97 2.46 25.00 -18.32
CA PRO A 97 1.28 25.77 -18.67
C PRO A 97 0.11 24.88 -19.13
N GLU A 98 -1.09 25.17 -18.65
CA GLU A 98 -2.29 24.38 -18.95
C GLU A 98 -2.53 24.22 -20.46
N SER A 99 -2.29 25.29 -21.23
CA SER A 99 -2.40 25.28 -22.68
C SER A 99 -1.48 24.28 -23.39
N LEU A 100 -0.34 23.94 -22.78
CA LEU A 100 0.62 22.94 -23.28
C LEU A 100 0.43 21.55 -22.65
N SER A 101 -0.60 21.39 -21.80
CA SER A 101 -0.77 20.23 -20.93
C SER A 101 -2.09 19.52 -21.10
N GLN A 102 -2.91 19.90 -22.07
CA GLN A 102 -4.29 19.45 -22.21
C GLN A 102 -4.43 17.94 -22.26
N GLY A 103 -3.60 17.23 -23.02
CA GLY A 103 -3.64 15.76 -23.07
C GLY A 103 -3.33 15.08 -21.73
N PHE A 104 -2.38 15.62 -20.97
CA PHE A 104 -2.09 15.11 -19.62
C PHE A 104 -3.24 15.41 -18.64
N LEU A 105 -3.76 16.63 -18.66
CA LEU A 105 -4.86 17.04 -17.80
C LEU A 105 -6.13 16.24 -18.10
N SER A 106 -6.41 15.97 -19.38
CA SER A 106 -7.50 15.07 -19.79
C SER A 106 -7.35 13.67 -19.20
N CYS A 107 -6.15 13.06 -19.32
CA CYS A 107 -5.91 11.74 -18.73
C CYS A 107 -6.13 11.74 -17.20
N MET A 108 -5.70 12.79 -16.51
CA MET A 108 -5.89 12.89 -15.06
C MET A 108 -7.35 13.14 -14.67
N TYR A 109 -8.05 13.99 -15.44
CA TYR A 109 -9.49 14.21 -15.26
C TYR A 109 -10.28 12.91 -15.46
N GLU A 110 -10.03 12.19 -16.54
CA GLU A 110 -10.67 10.90 -16.80
C GLU A 110 -10.36 9.88 -15.69
N LEU A 111 -9.14 9.88 -15.15
CA LEU A 111 -8.81 9.02 -14.00
C LEU A 111 -9.62 9.41 -12.75
N GLN A 112 -9.80 10.71 -12.47
CA GLN A 112 -10.68 11.16 -11.38
C GLN A 112 -12.11 10.63 -11.55
N GLU A 113 -12.66 10.74 -12.76
CA GLU A 113 -14.02 10.29 -13.07
C GLU A 113 -14.16 8.75 -12.98
N ILE A 114 -13.19 8.00 -13.50
CA ILE A 114 -13.17 6.53 -13.37
C ILE A 114 -13.15 6.13 -11.89
N LEU A 115 -12.30 6.76 -11.08
CA LEU A 115 -12.20 6.46 -9.65
C LEU A 115 -13.47 6.86 -8.90
N ALA A 116 -14.10 7.97 -9.25
CA ALA A 116 -15.39 8.41 -8.70
C ALA A 116 -16.50 7.41 -9.02
N ASP A 117 -16.56 6.93 -10.27
CA ASP A 117 -17.59 5.95 -10.68
C ASP A 117 -17.41 4.60 -9.98
N VAL A 118 -16.21 4.01 -10.00
CA VAL A 118 -15.99 2.69 -9.39
C VAL A 118 -16.15 2.67 -7.87
N THR A 119 -16.07 3.83 -7.22
CA THR A 119 -16.24 3.97 -5.76
C THR A 119 -17.61 4.55 -5.37
N GLY A 120 -18.37 5.10 -6.31
CA GLY A 120 -19.63 5.78 -6.03
C GLY A 120 -19.45 7.14 -5.31
N MET A 121 -18.26 7.74 -5.37
CA MET A 121 -17.94 9.01 -4.69
C MET A 121 -18.34 10.21 -5.52
N LYS A 122 -19.60 10.57 -5.46
CA LYS A 122 -20.25 11.62 -6.28
C LYS A 122 -19.70 13.03 -6.06
N GLY A 123 -19.09 13.29 -4.90
CA GLY A 123 -18.46 14.58 -4.59
C GLY A 123 -17.13 14.81 -5.33
N GLY A 124 -16.58 13.76 -5.94
CA GLY A 124 -15.35 13.80 -6.72
C GLY A 124 -14.15 13.15 -6.05
N VAL A 125 -13.06 13.07 -6.79
CA VAL A 125 -11.81 12.41 -6.38
C VAL A 125 -10.63 13.35 -6.60
N SER A 126 -9.75 13.46 -5.60
CA SER A 126 -8.44 14.11 -5.72
C SER A 126 -7.34 13.06 -5.88
N LEU A 127 -6.43 13.27 -6.82
CA LEU A 127 -5.26 12.43 -7.10
C LEU A 127 -4.02 12.87 -6.32
N SER A 128 -4.15 13.87 -5.45
CA SER A 128 -3.02 14.49 -4.74
C SER A 128 -2.27 13.55 -3.77
N PRO A 129 -2.91 12.59 -3.07
CA PRO A 129 -2.19 11.74 -2.14
C PRO A 129 -1.09 10.91 -2.83
N MET A 130 0.09 10.85 -2.21
CA MET A 130 1.25 10.08 -2.71
C MET A 130 1.19 8.61 -2.30
N ALA A 131 0.38 8.27 -1.31
CA ALA A 131 0.17 6.90 -0.82
C ALA A 131 -1.15 6.79 -0.06
N GLY A 132 -1.53 5.56 0.36
CA GLY A 132 -2.72 5.29 1.15
C GLY A 132 -2.76 6.10 2.45
N ALA A 133 -1.68 6.08 3.24
CA ALA A 133 -1.61 6.80 4.51
C ALA A 133 -1.87 8.32 4.37
N GLN A 134 -1.43 8.94 3.28
CA GLN A 134 -1.71 10.35 3.04
C GLN A 134 -3.16 10.57 2.59
N GLY A 135 -3.74 9.65 1.83
CA GLY A 135 -5.17 9.65 1.49
C GLY A 135 -6.04 9.42 2.72
N GLU A 136 -5.60 8.55 3.62
CA GLU A 136 -6.21 8.29 4.92
C GLU A 136 -6.25 9.56 5.79
N PHE A 137 -5.09 10.22 5.94
CA PHE A 137 -5.00 11.52 6.59
C PHE A 137 -5.94 12.56 5.97
N ALA A 138 -5.99 12.64 4.64
CA ALA A 138 -6.87 13.58 3.94
C ALA A 138 -8.36 13.29 4.23
N GLY A 139 -8.77 12.01 4.26
CA GLY A 139 -10.13 11.59 4.56
C GLY A 139 -10.58 12.09 5.94
N ILE A 140 -9.78 11.83 6.98
CA ILE A 140 -10.09 12.27 8.34
C ILE A 140 -10.00 13.80 8.47
N ALA A 141 -9.00 14.42 7.86
CA ALA A 141 -8.89 15.90 7.87
C ALA A 141 -10.11 16.57 7.24
N MET A 142 -10.70 16.00 6.16
CA MET A 142 -11.93 16.49 5.54
C MET A 142 -13.15 16.32 6.45
N ILE A 143 -13.27 15.16 7.12
CA ILE A 143 -14.33 14.91 8.11
C ILE A 143 -14.24 15.96 9.24
N MET A 144 -13.06 16.20 9.76
CA MET A 144 -12.85 17.20 10.80
C MET A 144 -13.10 18.64 10.32
N ALA A 145 -12.74 18.96 9.06
CA ALA A 145 -13.05 20.24 8.45
C ALA A 145 -14.57 20.44 8.28
N TYR A 146 -15.29 19.39 7.89
CA TYR A 146 -16.75 19.41 7.81
C TYR A 146 -17.39 19.72 9.17
N HIS A 147 -17.01 19.02 10.24
CA HIS A 147 -17.55 19.29 11.57
C HIS A 147 -17.24 20.71 12.04
N ARG A 148 -15.99 21.16 11.89
CA ARG A 148 -15.60 22.54 12.23
C ARG A 148 -16.38 23.59 11.44
N SER A 149 -16.65 23.38 10.16
CA SER A 149 -17.41 24.32 9.33
C SER A 149 -18.87 24.49 9.79
N ARG A 150 -19.39 23.54 10.56
CA ARG A 150 -20.74 23.54 11.13
C ARG A 150 -20.78 24.01 12.59
N GLY A 151 -19.62 24.32 13.18
CA GLY A 151 -19.53 24.70 14.60
C GLY A 151 -19.55 23.49 15.56
N ASP A 152 -19.47 22.25 15.06
CA ASP A 152 -19.53 21.01 15.84
C ASP A 152 -18.14 20.66 16.42
N SER A 153 -17.55 21.56 17.23
CA SER A 153 -16.19 21.42 17.77
C SER A 153 -16.03 20.26 18.76
N GLU A 154 -17.12 19.79 19.36
CA GLU A 154 -17.13 18.68 20.31
C GLU A 154 -16.95 17.30 19.65
N ARG A 155 -17.11 17.19 18.32
CA ARG A 155 -16.94 15.94 17.58
C ARG A 155 -15.46 15.66 17.35
N THR A 156 -14.85 14.97 18.30
CA THR A 156 -13.41 14.67 18.34
C THR A 156 -13.08 13.17 18.48
N GLU A 157 -14.10 12.32 18.53
CA GLU A 157 -13.90 10.87 18.66
C GLU A 157 -14.05 10.15 17.30
N ILE A 158 -13.06 9.35 16.93
CA ILE A 158 -13.11 8.43 15.80
C ILE A 158 -13.22 6.99 16.32
N ILE A 159 -14.23 6.27 15.86
CA ILE A 159 -14.46 4.87 16.19
C ILE A 159 -13.64 4.01 15.23
N VAL A 160 -12.95 2.98 15.74
CA VAL A 160 -12.11 2.07 14.94
C VAL A 160 -12.32 0.65 15.45
N PRO A 161 -12.69 -0.34 14.60
CA PRO A 161 -12.69 -1.74 15.00
C PRO A 161 -11.27 -2.25 15.28
N ASP A 162 -11.14 -3.18 16.23
CA ASP A 162 -9.87 -3.83 16.60
C ASP A 162 -9.24 -4.66 15.46
N ALA A 163 -10.04 -5.05 14.45
CA ALA A 163 -9.57 -5.67 13.21
C ALA A 163 -9.00 -4.66 12.19
N ALA A 164 -9.06 -3.35 12.46
CA ALA A 164 -8.58 -2.33 11.53
C ALA A 164 -7.05 -2.35 11.39
N HIS A 165 -6.55 -1.83 10.28
CA HIS A 165 -5.12 -1.62 10.11
C HIS A 165 -4.59 -0.60 11.14
N GLY A 166 -3.40 -0.81 11.68
CA GLY A 166 -2.80 0.04 12.72
C GLY A 166 -2.60 1.51 12.32
N THR A 167 -2.62 1.83 11.02
CA THR A 167 -2.57 3.21 10.53
C THR A 167 -3.85 3.99 10.79
N ASN A 168 -5.02 3.32 10.91
CA ASN A 168 -6.30 4.01 11.15
C ASN A 168 -6.32 4.75 12.50
N PRO A 169 -6.03 4.11 13.66
CA PRO A 169 -5.95 4.85 14.92
C PRO A 169 -4.81 5.88 14.93
N ALA A 170 -3.69 5.60 14.29
CA ALA A 170 -2.58 6.55 14.18
C ALA A 170 -2.99 7.82 13.41
N THR A 171 -3.70 7.67 12.29
CA THR A 171 -4.23 8.80 11.49
C THR A 171 -5.26 9.62 12.27
N ALA A 172 -6.19 8.96 12.99
CA ALA A 172 -7.15 9.65 13.83
C ALA A 172 -6.43 10.55 14.87
N THR A 173 -5.43 10.01 15.54
CA THR A 173 -4.59 10.74 16.50
C THR A 173 -3.83 11.90 15.83
N MET A 174 -3.25 11.70 14.65
CA MET A 174 -2.59 12.75 13.87
C MET A 174 -3.52 13.92 13.54
N CYS A 175 -4.80 13.63 13.30
CA CYS A 175 -5.83 14.64 13.04
C CYS A 175 -6.37 15.33 14.31
N GLY A 176 -5.83 15.00 15.49
CA GLY A 176 -6.24 15.57 16.78
C GLY A 176 -7.48 14.91 17.36
N CYS A 177 -7.85 13.70 16.90
CA CYS A 177 -8.99 12.95 17.41
C CYS A 177 -8.56 11.94 18.48
N SER A 178 -9.46 11.64 19.41
CA SER A 178 -9.36 10.47 20.27
C SER A 178 -9.90 9.23 19.55
N VAL A 179 -9.29 8.08 19.81
CA VAL A 179 -9.71 6.80 19.24
C VAL A 179 -10.62 6.08 20.22
N ARG A 180 -11.73 5.58 19.70
CA ARG A 180 -12.63 4.70 20.43
C ARG A 180 -12.66 3.34 19.74
N GLU A 181 -11.97 2.36 20.32
CA GLU A 181 -11.93 1.00 19.79
C GLU A 181 -13.23 0.25 20.09
N ILE A 182 -13.69 -0.55 19.13
CA ILE A 182 -14.82 -1.49 19.28
C ILE A 182 -14.38 -2.89 18.85
N PRO A 183 -14.94 -3.97 19.49
CA PRO A 183 -14.54 -5.32 19.20
C PRO A 183 -15.11 -5.84 17.88
N THR A 184 -14.37 -6.79 17.32
CA THR A 184 -14.82 -7.66 16.22
C THR A 184 -15.36 -8.96 16.82
N LEU A 185 -16.52 -9.42 16.33
CA LEU A 185 -17.12 -10.68 16.76
C LEU A 185 -16.32 -11.88 16.25
N GLY A 186 -16.50 -13.04 16.89
CA GLY A 186 -15.84 -14.29 16.49
C GLY A 186 -16.09 -14.74 15.06
N ASN A 187 -17.12 -14.23 14.39
CA ASN A 187 -17.42 -14.46 12.97
C ASN A 187 -16.78 -13.41 12.05
N GLY A 188 -16.05 -12.44 12.57
CA GLY A 188 -15.35 -11.38 11.82
C GLY A 188 -16.21 -10.14 11.51
N ASP A 189 -17.48 -10.10 11.91
CA ASP A 189 -18.30 -8.90 11.77
C ASP A 189 -18.04 -7.91 12.92
N VAL A 190 -18.31 -6.62 12.70
CA VAL A 190 -18.25 -5.58 13.73
C VAL A 190 -19.33 -5.83 14.80
N ASP A 191 -18.97 -5.67 16.08
CA ASP A 191 -19.96 -5.72 17.17
C ASP A 191 -20.83 -4.45 17.17
N ILE A 192 -22.02 -4.56 16.60
CA ILE A 192 -22.97 -3.44 16.51
C ILE A 192 -23.51 -3.03 17.89
N GLU A 193 -23.62 -3.92 18.83
CA GLU A 193 -24.08 -3.56 20.18
C GLU A 193 -23.01 -2.77 20.93
N ALA A 194 -21.72 -3.09 20.71
CA ALA A 194 -20.62 -2.26 21.18
C ALA A 194 -20.58 -0.90 20.46
N LEU A 195 -20.82 -0.88 19.15
CA LEU A 195 -20.92 0.38 18.37
C LEU A 195 -22.02 1.28 18.94
N LYS A 196 -23.22 0.79 19.15
CA LYS A 196 -24.35 1.58 19.70
C LYS A 196 -24.03 2.20 21.05
N LYS A 197 -23.24 1.53 21.89
CA LYS A 197 -22.87 2.04 23.23
C LYS A 197 -21.87 3.21 23.18
N VAL A 198 -21.06 3.31 22.13
CA VAL A 198 -20.01 4.35 22.01
C VAL A 198 -20.45 5.52 21.12
N LEU A 199 -21.50 5.35 20.32
CA LEU A 199 -22.06 6.43 19.51
C LEU A 199 -22.64 7.54 20.36
N GLY A 200 -22.33 8.81 20.04
CA GLY A 200 -22.81 9.96 20.79
C GLY A 200 -22.42 11.30 20.17
N PRO A 201 -22.67 12.41 20.90
CA PRO A 201 -22.43 13.76 20.41
C PRO A 201 -20.96 14.05 20.08
N LYS A 202 -20.02 13.30 20.68
CA LYS A 202 -18.58 13.45 20.41
C LYS A 202 -18.11 12.64 19.21
N THR A 203 -18.94 11.76 18.66
CA THR A 203 -18.57 10.94 17.51
C THR A 203 -18.39 11.81 16.26
N ALA A 204 -17.15 11.94 15.79
CA ALA A 204 -16.82 12.58 14.53
C ALA A 204 -17.03 11.62 13.36
N GLY A 205 -16.70 10.33 13.55
CA GLY A 205 -16.90 9.31 12.53
C GLY A 205 -16.38 7.94 12.91
N ILE A 206 -16.44 7.04 11.95
CA ILE A 206 -15.90 5.69 12.03
C ILE A 206 -14.94 5.44 10.87
N MET A 207 -13.82 4.76 11.13
CA MET A 207 -12.90 4.27 10.10
C MET A 207 -13.10 2.77 9.93
N LEU A 208 -13.44 2.34 8.73
CA LEU A 208 -13.69 0.94 8.38
C LEU A 208 -12.95 0.54 7.11
N THR A 209 -12.43 -0.68 7.13
CA THR A 209 -12.00 -1.40 5.92
C THR A 209 -13.08 -2.43 5.57
N ASN A 210 -13.60 -2.43 4.35
CA ASN A 210 -14.60 -3.42 3.93
C ASN A 210 -14.36 -3.91 2.49
N PRO A 211 -13.91 -5.15 2.27
CA PRO A 211 -13.66 -6.20 3.27
C PRO A 211 -12.59 -5.81 4.29
N SER A 212 -12.73 -6.31 5.52
CA SER A 212 -11.78 -6.07 6.60
C SER A 212 -10.43 -6.74 6.35
N THR A 213 -9.40 -6.35 7.09
CA THR A 213 -8.04 -6.94 7.01
C THR A 213 -7.96 -8.41 7.43
N ILE A 214 -9.03 -8.95 7.98
CA ILE A 214 -9.17 -10.40 8.25
C ILE A 214 -9.76 -11.18 7.07
N GLY A 215 -9.97 -10.52 5.91
CA GLY A 215 -10.50 -11.14 4.70
C GLY A 215 -12.02 -11.33 4.69
N VAL A 216 -12.77 -10.66 5.56
CA VAL A 216 -14.21 -10.82 5.74
C VAL A 216 -14.97 -9.56 5.32
N PHE A 217 -16.02 -9.71 4.49
CA PHE A 217 -16.90 -8.60 4.12
C PHE A 217 -17.93 -8.33 5.22
N GLU A 218 -18.01 -7.09 5.72
CA GLU A 218 -18.99 -6.66 6.70
C GLU A 218 -20.40 -6.58 6.06
N ARG A 219 -21.27 -7.51 6.43
CA ARG A 219 -22.61 -7.66 5.83
C ARG A 219 -23.61 -6.63 6.33
N ARG A 220 -23.36 -6.08 7.51
CA ARG A 220 -24.26 -5.11 8.17
C ARG A 220 -23.83 -3.66 7.93
N ILE A 221 -23.03 -3.41 6.90
CA ILE A 221 -22.46 -2.09 6.64
C ILE A 221 -23.52 -0.99 6.49
N VAL A 222 -24.66 -1.30 5.87
CA VAL A 222 -25.77 -0.34 5.71
C VAL A 222 -26.37 0.06 7.07
N GLU A 223 -26.50 -0.90 8.00
CA GLU A 223 -26.95 -0.63 9.36
C GLU A 223 -25.91 0.22 10.13
N ILE A 224 -24.64 -0.14 10.02
CA ILE A 224 -23.54 0.65 10.63
C ILE A 224 -23.56 2.09 10.10
N ALA A 225 -23.68 2.27 8.79
CA ALA A 225 -23.73 3.58 8.17
C ALA A 225 -24.91 4.43 8.70
N LYS A 226 -26.08 3.82 8.78
CA LYS A 226 -27.27 4.47 9.34
C LYS A 226 -27.07 4.92 10.78
N LEU A 227 -26.58 4.04 11.65
CA LEU A 227 -26.34 4.35 13.07
C LEU A 227 -25.34 5.50 13.25
N VAL A 228 -24.25 5.49 12.50
CA VAL A 228 -23.22 6.52 12.58
C VAL A 228 -23.76 7.88 12.07
N HIS A 229 -24.48 7.88 10.95
CA HIS A 229 -25.10 9.10 10.43
C HIS A 229 -26.19 9.66 11.35
N GLU A 230 -27.01 8.82 11.97
CA GLU A 230 -28.02 9.22 12.95
C GLU A 230 -27.38 9.85 14.19
N ALA A 231 -26.20 9.38 14.60
CA ALA A 231 -25.40 10.00 15.65
C ALA A 231 -24.69 11.31 15.20
N GLY A 232 -24.78 11.68 13.91
CA GLY A 232 -24.16 12.85 13.32
C GLY A 232 -22.69 12.69 12.92
N GLY A 233 -22.14 11.47 13.01
CA GLY A 233 -20.80 11.12 12.54
C GLY A 233 -20.77 10.83 11.03
N LEU A 234 -19.56 10.66 10.49
CA LEU A 234 -19.33 10.33 9.08
C LEU A 234 -18.56 9.00 8.96
N LEU A 235 -18.68 8.36 7.78
CA LEU A 235 -17.98 7.11 7.52
C LEU A 235 -16.77 7.32 6.60
N TYR A 236 -15.63 6.86 7.07
CA TYR A 236 -14.41 6.76 6.27
C TYR A 236 -14.15 5.31 5.88
N TYR A 237 -13.91 5.08 4.59
CA TYR A 237 -13.56 3.80 4.01
C TYR A 237 -12.06 3.69 3.76
N ASP A 238 -11.42 2.72 4.40
CA ASP A 238 -10.06 2.31 4.04
C ASP A 238 -10.11 1.47 2.75
N GLY A 239 -9.66 2.06 1.65
CA GLY A 239 -9.72 1.47 0.32
C GLY A 239 -8.54 0.55 -0.02
N ALA A 240 -7.74 0.13 0.96
CA ALA A 240 -6.66 -0.83 0.74
C ALA A 240 -7.16 -2.13 0.09
N ASN A 241 -8.35 -2.57 0.46
CA ASN A 241 -8.97 -3.83 0.01
C ASN A 241 -9.97 -3.66 -1.17
N LEU A 242 -9.92 -2.53 -1.88
CA LEU A 242 -10.82 -2.27 -3.01
C LEU A 242 -10.72 -3.34 -4.13
N ASN A 243 -9.58 -4.03 -4.24
CA ASN A 243 -9.37 -5.11 -5.22
C ASN A 243 -10.43 -6.22 -5.12
N ALA A 244 -10.93 -6.51 -3.92
CA ALA A 244 -11.93 -7.54 -3.68
C ALA A 244 -13.33 -7.18 -4.19
N ILE A 245 -13.65 -5.90 -4.34
CA ILE A 245 -15.00 -5.42 -4.61
C ILE A 245 -15.15 -4.61 -5.90
N LEU A 246 -14.04 -4.41 -6.63
CA LEU A 246 -14.00 -3.61 -7.86
C LEU A 246 -15.07 -4.08 -8.87
N GLY A 247 -15.97 -3.17 -9.23
CA GLY A 247 -17.07 -3.47 -10.14
C GLY A 247 -18.18 -4.37 -9.59
N LYS A 248 -18.18 -4.69 -8.27
CA LYS A 248 -19.20 -5.49 -7.60
C LYS A 248 -20.08 -4.67 -6.67
N VAL A 249 -19.47 -3.87 -5.80
CA VAL A 249 -20.14 -2.91 -4.93
C VAL A 249 -19.33 -1.62 -4.90
N ARG A 250 -19.99 -0.52 -4.58
CA ARG A 250 -19.34 0.79 -4.49
C ARG A 250 -19.46 1.34 -3.07
N PRO A 251 -18.36 1.74 -2.44
CA PRO A 251 -18.36 2.30 -1.08
C PRO A 251 -19.36 3.44 -0.87
N GLY A 252 -19.50 4.36 -1.83
CA GLY A 252 -20.49 5.44 -1.75
C GLY A 252 -21.92 4.95 -1.66
N ASP A 253 -22.28 3.85 -2.32
CA ASP A 253 -23.63 3.25 -2.26
C ASP A 253 -23.86 2.52 -0.93
N MET A 254 -22.80 2.15 -0.20
CA MET A 254 -22.89 1.57 1.15
C MET A 254 -23.01 2.65 2.25
N GLY A 255 -22.93 3.94 1.91
CA GLY A 255 -23.06 5.05 2.84
C GLY A 255 -21.76 5.67 3.32
N PHE A 256 -20.63 5.34 2.74
CA PHE A 256 -19.35 5.98 3.07
C PHE A 256 -19.26 7.41 2.53
N ASP A 257 -18.67 8.29 3.35
CA ASP A 257 -18.53 9.72 3.03
C ASP A 257 -17.16 10.07 2.47
N ALA A 258 -16.14 9.34 2.85
CA ALA A 258 -14.78 9.48 2.35
C ALA A 258 -14.14 8.11 2.10
N ILE A 259 -13.29 8.02 1.09
CA ILE A 259 -12.49 6.84 0.78
C ILE A 259 -11.07 7.27 0.41
N HIS A 260 -10.05 6.55 0.87
CA HIS A 260 -8.78 6.56 0.17
C HIS A 260 -8.66 5.32 -0.73
N MET A 261 -7.82 5.42 -1.74
CA MET A 261 -7.48 4.31 -2.65
C MET A 261 -5.98 4.18 -2.78
N ASN A 262 -5.49 2.95 -2.68
CA ASN A 262 -4.10 2.63 -2.97
C ASN A 262 -3.98 2.24 -4.44
N LEU A 263 -3.54 3.17 -5.29
CA LEU A 263 -3.40 2.88 -6.72
C LEU A 263 -2.32 1.83 -6.99
N HIS A 264 -1.31 1.77 -6.13
CA HIS A 264 -0.27 0.73 -6.15
C HIS A 264 -0.73 -0.65 -5.66
N LYS A 265 -2.01 -0.81 -5.32
CA LYS A 265 -2.66 -2.10 -5.04
C LYS A 265 -3.66 -2.43 -6.14
N THR A 266 -4.87 -1.91 -6.04
CA THR A 266 -5.99 -2.20 -6.95
C THR A 266 -5.71 -1.83 -8.39
N PHE A 267 -5.02 -0.72 -8.65
CA PHE A 267 -4.75 -0.22 -10.01
C PHE A 267 -3.36 -0.59 -10.55
N SER A 268 -2.73 -1.59 -9.95
CA SER A 268 -1.55 -2.28 -10.51
C SER A 268 -0.41 -1.34 -10.89
N THR A 269 -0.09 -0.40 -10.02
CA THR A 269 1.07 0.47 -10.17
C THR A 269 2.20 0.01 -9.25
N PRO A 270 3.46 0.40 -9.50
CA PRO A 270 4.58 -0.02 -8.66
C PRO A 270 4.43 0.42 -7.20
N HIS A 271 4.83 -0.44 -6.25
CA HIS A 271 5.01 -0.07 -4.84
C HIS A 271 6.28 0.76 -4.61
N GLY A 272 7.28 0.56 -5.44
CA GLY A 272 8.50 1.37 -5.50
C GLY A 272 9.50 1.16 -4.36
N GLY A 273 9.38 0.09 -3.56
CA GLY A 273 10.35 -0.21 -2.51
C GLY A 273 10.51 0.91 -1.46
N GLY A 274 9.39 1.47 -1.00
CA GLY A 274 9.38 2.62 -0.10
C GLY A 274 9.00 3.96 -0.77
N GLY A 275 8.44 3.91 -1.90
CA GLY A 275 7.95 4.90 -2.87
C GLY A 275 8.37 4.40 -4.24
N PRO A 276 7.98 4.87 -5.38
CA PRO A 276 6.92 5.77 -5.73
C PRO A 276 5.56 5.04 -5.84
N GLY A 277 4.75 5.15 -4.83
CA GLY A 277 3.34 4.77 -4.88
C GLY A 277 2.47 5.91 -5.37
N ALA A 278 1.16 5.70 -5.36
CA ALA A 278 0.16 6.74 -5.51
C ALA A 278 -1.08 6.38 -4.72
N GLY A 279 -1.77 7.40 -4.23
CA GLY A 279 -3.07 7.31 -3.62
C GLY A 279 -4.08 8.16 -4.38
N ALA A 280 -5.31 8.06 -3.96
CA ALA A 280 -6.37 8.99 -4.32
C ALA A 280 -7.34 9.08 -3.13
N VAL A 281 -8.08 10.17 -3.04
CA VAL A 281 -9.13 10.33 -2.03
C VAL A 281 -10.41 10.79 -2.69
N GLY A 282 -11.50 10.03 -2.47
CA GLY A 282 -12.83 10.31 -3.00
C GLY A 282 -13.80 10.66 -1.89
N VAL A 283 -14.84 11.41 -2.19
CA VAL A 283 -15.80 11.87 -1.18
C VAL A 283 -17.23 11.90 -1.68
N SER A 284 -18.18 11.81 -0.73
CA SER A 284 -19.58 12.14 -0.96
C SER A 284 -19.77 13.64 -1.21
N GLU A 285 -20.95 14.04 -1.72
CA GLU A 285 -21.26 15.45 -2.01
C GLU A 285 -21.05 16.36 -0.80
N ARG A 286 -21.36 15.89 0.43
CA ARG A 286 -21.20 16.70 1.64
C ARG A 286 -19.75 17.09 1.96
N LEU A 287 -18.78 16.29 1.53
CA LEU A 287 -17.35 16.55 1.74
C LEU A 287 -16.65 17.22 0.55
N LYS A 288 -17.34 17.37 -0.59
CA LYS A 288 -16.82 18.01 -1.81
C LYS A 288 -16.12 19.36 -1.59
N PRO A 289 -16.62 20.29 -0.76
CA PRO A 289 -15.96 21.58 -0.54
C PRO A 289 -14.57 21.45 0.09
N PHE A 290 -14.29 20.36 0.80
CA PHE A 290 -13.07 20.16 1.57
C PHE A 290 -11.99 19.38 0.81
N LEU A 291 -12.27 18.86 -0.39
CA LEU A 291 -11.31 18.09 -1.19
C LEU A 291 -9.96 18.82 -1.31
N PRO A 292 -8.84 18.07 -1.19
CA PRO A 292 -7.50 18.66 -1.35
C PRO A 292 -7.28 19.19 -2.76
N ILE A 293 -6.45 20.22 -2.86
CA ILE A 293 -6.07 20.87 -4.11
C ILE A 293 -4.58 20.62 -4.40
N PRO A 294 -4.14 20.73 -5.67
CA PRO A 294 -4.95 21.00 -6.85
C PRO A 294 -5.73 19.76 -7.32
N MET A 295 -6.83 20.00 -7.99
CA MET A 295 -7.61 19.02 -8.76
C MET A 295 -7.69 19.48 -10.21
N ILE A 296 -8.21 18.63 -11.09
CA ILE A 296 -8.48 19.00 -12.48
C ILE A 296 -9.99 19.10 -12.67
N GLU A 297 -10.43 20.15 -13.35
CA GLU A 297 -11.80 20.33 -13.82
C GLU A 297 -11.83 20.57 -15.32
N GLN A 298 -12.93 20.17 -15.97
CA GLN A 298 -13.20 20.55 -17.34
C GLN A 298 -13.86 21.94 -17.36
N CYS A 299 -13.29 22.86 -18.14
CA CYS A 299 -13.79 24.21 -18.33
C CYS A 299 -14.98 24.24 -19.30
N GLU A 300 -15.71 25.35 -19.33
CA GLU A 300 -16.87 25.53 -20.21
C GLU A 300 -16.53 25.44 -21.71
N ASP A 301 -15.32 25.81 -22.09
CA ASP A 301 -14.80 25.69 -23.47
C ASP A 301 -14.32 24.28 -23.83
N GLY A 302 -14.48 23.31 -22.91
CA GLY A 302 -14.05 21.93 -23.09
C GLY A 302 -12.58 21.67 -22.76
N SER A 303 -11.79 22.71 -22.45
CA SER A 303 -10.41 22.56 -21.98
C SER A 303 -10.36 22.04 -20.52
N TYR A 304 -9.16 21.71 -20.07
CA TYR A 304 -8.91 21.26 -18.68
C TYR A 304 -8.00 22.23 -17.95
N GLY A 305 -8.37 22.55 -16.70
CA GLY A 305 -7.62 23.47 -15.86
C GLY A 305 -7.45 22.99 -14.43
N TRP A 306 -6.54 23.64 -13.69
CA TRP A 306 -6.29 23.35 -12.30
C TRP A 306 -7.24 24.11 -11.38
N VAL A 307 -7.97 23.38 -10.53
CA VAL A 307 -8.69 23.94 -9.37
C VAL A 307 -7.71 24.36 -8.30
N ARG A 308 -7.75 25.61 -7.92
CA ARG A 308 -6.84 26.23 -6.96
C ARG A 308 -7.58 26.67 -5.69
N LYS A 309 -6.85 27.20 -4.68
CA LYS A 309 -7.43 27.64 -3.40
C LYS A 309 -8.54 28.68 -3.56
N LYS A 310 -8.42 29.61 -4.53
CA LYS A 310 -9.44 30.61 -4.82
C LYS A 310 -10.77 29.99 -5.29
N ASP A 311 -10.69 28.86 -6.00
CA ASP A 311 -11.84 28.16 -6.59
C ASP A 311 -12.52 27.24 -5.55
N ARG A 312 -11.75 26.84 -4.52
CA ARG A 312 -12.20 25.95 -3.42
C ARG A 312 -11.70 26.45 -2.05
N PRO A 313 -12.28 27.52 -1.51
CA PRO A 313 -11.76 28.18 -0.31
C PRO A 313 -11.83 27.32 0.96
N GLN A 314 -12.77 26.37 1.06
CA GLN A 314 -12.91 25.45 2.19
C GLN A 314 -12.02 24.20 2.11
N SER A 315 -11.29 24.01 1.00
CA SER A 315 -10.36 22.88 0.83
C SER A 315 -9.40 22.76 2.02
N ILE A 316 -9.11 21.52 2.44
CA ILE A 316 -8.05 21.24 3.43
C ILE A 316 -6.65 21.66 2.95
N GLY A 317 -6.52 22.07 1.69
CA GLY A 317 -5.28 22.58 1.13
C GLY A 317 -4.49 21.55 0.34
N ARG A 318 -3.19 21.80 0.21
CA ARG A 318 -2.27 20.92 -0.50
C ARG A 318 -1.75 19.82 0.42
N LEU A 319 -1.70 18.60 -0.09
CA LEU A 319 -1.11 17.45 0.59
C LEU A 319 0.36 17.24 0.21
N THR A 320 0.72 17.64 -1.01
CA THR A 320 2.05 17.43 -1.58
C THR A 320 2.54 18.66 -2.34
N SER A 321 3.82 18.70 -2.70
CA SER A 321 4.41 19.76 -3.51
C SER A 321 3.83 19.81 -4.93
N PHE A 322 3.44 18.66 -5.48
CA PHE A 322 2.82 18.51 -6.80
C PHE A 322 1.37 18.02 -6.68
N ALA A 323 0.75 17.72 -7.81
CA ALA A 323 -0.62 17.19 -7.88
C ALA A 323 -0.69 15.66 -7.77
N GLY A 324 0.18 15.05 -6.98
CA GLY A 324 0.36 13.60 -6.87
C GLY A 324 1.55 13.08 -7.68
N ASN A 325 1.72 11.76 -7.75
CA ASN A 325 2.80 11.12 -8.50
C ASN A 325 2.41 10.93 -9.96
N ALA A 326 2.69 11.94 -10.81
CA ALA A 326 2.22 12.00 -12.19
C ALA A 326 2.53 10.73 -13.00
N GLY A 327 3.75 10.21 -12.92
CA GLY A 327 4.15 9.01 -13.66
C GLY A 327 3.41 7.74 -13.22
N VAL A 328 3.10 7.62 -11.93
CA VAL A 328 2.31 6.50 -11.39
C VAL A 328 0.83 6.67 -11.71
N LEU A 329 0.31 7.89 -11.67
CA LEU A 329 -1.08 8.19 -12.05
C LEU A 329 -1.36 7.85 -13.52
N ILE A 330 -0.42 8.14 -14.44
CA ILE A 330 -0.54 7.72 -15.85
C ILE A 330 -0.60 6.19 -15.95
N ARG A 331 0.21 5.46 -15.19
CA ARG A 331 0.14 3.98 -15.17
C ARG A 331 -1.22 3.48 -14.71
N ALA A 332 -1.77 4.06 -13.65
CA ALA A 332 -3.11 3.74 -13.16
C ALA A 332 -4.20 4.02 -14.20
N TYR A 333 -4.10 5.16 -14.88
CA TYR A 333 -5.01 5.52 -15.97
C TYR A 333 -4.95 4.49 -17.11
N VAL A 334 -3.74 4.15 -17.58
CA VAL A 334 -3.56 3.14 -18.62
C VAL A 334 -4.13 1.79 -18.20
N TYR A 335 -3.88 1.37 -16.96
CA TYR A 335 -4.42 0.13 -16.42
C TYR A 335 -5.96 0.13 -16.41
N ALA A 336 -6.57 1.22 -15.94
CA ALA A 336 -8.02 1.37 -15.94
C ALA A 336 -8.62 1.31 -17.35
N ARG A 337 -7.99 1.96 -18.32
CA ARG A 337 -8.41 1.95 -19.75
C ARG A 337 -8.18 0.58 -20.40
N LEU A 338 -7.08 -0.11 -20.05
CA LEU A 338 -6.77 -1.46 -20.54
C LEU A 338 -7.81 -2.48 -20.11
N LEU A 339 -8.20 -2.42 -18.85
CA LEU A 339 -9.21 -3.34 -18.29
C LEU A 339 -10.64 -3.02 -18.76
N GLY A 340 -10.98 -1.74 -18.82
CA GLY A 340 -12.34 -1.32 -19.02
C GLY A 340 -13.29 -1.86 -17.95
N ARG A 341 -14.60 -1.70 -18.16
CA ARG A 341 -15.65 -2.12 -17.22
C ARG A 341 -15.62 -3.62 -16.93
N GLU A 342 -15.49 -4.46 -17.97
CA GLU A 342 -15.53 -5.90 -17.83
C GLU A 342 -14.27 -6.44 -17.15
N GLY A 343 -13.08 -5.92 -17.51
CA GLY A 343 -11.83 -6.32 -16.89
C GLY A 343 -11.78 -5.96 -15.41
N MET A 344 -12.23 -4.77 -15.02
CA MET A 344 -12.30 -4.37 -13.60
C MET A 344 -13.17 -5.31 -12.77
N ARG A 345 -14.33 -5.72 -13.29
CA ARG A 345 -15.19 -6.68 -12.61
C ARG A 345 -14.52 -8.04 -12.43
N ARG A 346 -13.81 -8.50 -13.47
CA ARG A 346 -13.06 -9.77 -13.41
C ARG A 346 -11.93 -9.75 -12.40
N VAL A 347 -11.29 -8.60 -12.15
CA VAL A 347 -10.28 -8.47 -11.09
C VAL A 347 -10.83 -8.95 -9.75
N ALA A 348 -11.96 -8.42 -9.30
CA ALA A 348 -12.57 -8.82 -8.03
C ALA A 348 -13.05 -10.29 -8.05
N GLU A 349 -13.58 -10.75 -9.17
CA GLU A 349 -14.05 -12.13 -9.34
C GLU A 349 -12.91 -13.14 -9.17
N TYR A 350 -11.79 -12.93 -9.89
CA TYR A 350 -10.65 -13.83 -9.82
C TYR A 350 -9.87 -13.69 -8.52
N ALA A 351 -9.73 -12.48 -7.97
CA ALA A 351 -9.10 -12.29 -6.65
C ALA A 351 -9.85 -13.09 -5.57
N THR A 352 -11.18 -13.00 -5.56
CA THR A 352 -12.03 -13.75 -4.62
C THR A 352 -11.99 -15.26 -4.91
N LEU A 353 -12.01 -15.68 -6.18
CA LEU A 353 -11.92 -17.08 -6.57
C LEU A 353 -10.60 -17.70 -6.09
N ASN A 354 -9.47 -17.07 -6.38
CA ASN A 354 -8.15 -17.56 -6.01
C ASN A 354 -7.98 -17.66 -4.49
N ALA A 355 -8.44 -16.66 -3.74
CA ALA A 355 -8.39 -16.69 -2.27
C ALA A 355 -9.20 -17.85 -1.69
N ASN A 356 -10.45 -18.05 -2.15
CA ASN A 356 -11.28 -19.16 -1.68
C ASN A 356 -10.77 -20.53 -2.14
N TYR A 357 -10.17 -20.62 -3.32
CA TYR A 357 -9.50 -21.84 -3.80
C TYR A 357 -8.36 -22.23 -2.85
N LEU A 358 -7.43 -21.30 -2.57
CA LEU A 358 -6.31 -21.55 -1.65
C LEU A 358 -6.80 -21.86 -0.24
N ALA A 359 -7.73 -21.09 0.31
CA ALA A 359 -8.28 -21.31 1.65
C ALA A 359 -8.81 -22.74 1.80
N LYS A 360 -9.61 -23.21 0.81
CA LYS A 360 -10.16 -24.57 0.83
C LYS A 360 -9.09 -25.65 0.69
N ARG A 361 -8.10 -25.44 -0.18
CA ARG A 361 -6.99 -26.38 -0.40
C ARG A 361 -6.08 -26.50 0.83
N LEU A 362 -5.74 -25.37 1.47
CA LEU A 362 -4.93 -25.35 2.68
C LEU A 362 -5.68 -25.95 3.89
N ALA A 363 -6.97 -25.71 4.02
CA ALA A 363 -7.79 -26.39 5.04
C ALA A 363 -7.79 -27.92 4.83
N ALA A 364 -7.93 -28.41 3.59
CA ALA A 364 -7.83 -29.83 3.27
C ALA A 364 -6.43 -30.40 3.53
N ALA A 365 -5.39 -29.59 3.41
CA ALA A 365 -4.00 -29.96 3.73
C ALA A 365 -3.69 -29.94 5.23
N GLY A 366 -4.66 -29.53 6.07
CA GLY A 366 -4.53 -29.59 7.53
C GLY A 366 -4.19 -28.27 8.20
N PHE A 367 -4.35 -27.13 7.52
CA PHE A 367 -4.27 -25.81 8.15
C PHE A 367 -5.61 -25.40 8.75
N ASP A 368 -5.57 -24.70 9.88
CA ASP A 368 -6.75 -24.15 10.53
C ASP A 368 -7.03 -22.74 9.96
N LEU A 369 -8.23 -22.56 9.38
CA LEU A 369 -8.71 -21.25 8.94
C LEU A 369 -9.19 -20.45 10.15
N ALA A 370 -8.84 -19.15 10.23
CA ALA A 370 -9.30 -18.29 11.31
C ALA A 370 -10.83 -18.09 11.30
N TYR A 371 -11.43 -18.03 10.11
CA TYR A 371 -12.87 -17.82 9.93
C TYR A 371 -13.47 -18.88 9.00
N PRO A 372 -13.55 -20.15 9.41
CA PRO A 372 -13.93 -21.28 8.54
C PRO A 372 -15.38 -21.19 8.03
N GLU A 373 -16.27 -20.53 8.76
CA GLU A 373 -17.68 -20.35 8.40
C GLU A 373 -17.92 -19.15 7.48
N ARG A 374 -16.87 -18.42 7.13
CA ARG A 374 -16.95 -17.24 6.28
C ARG A 374 -16.23 -17.48 4.95
N ARG A 375 -16.88 -17.03 3.88
CA ARG A 375 -16.23 -16.97 2.58
C ARG A 375 -15.18 -15.86 2.62
N ALA A 376 -13.97 -16.18 2.18
CA ALA A 376 -12.90 -15.18 2.00
C ALA A 376 -13.29 -14.14 0.94
N SER A 377 -12.83 -12.93 1.12
CA SER A 377 -12.81 -11.93 0.05
C SER A 377 -11.62 -12.17 -0.90
N HIS A 378 -10.67 -11.28 -1.01
CA HIS A 378 -9.44 -11.46 -1.81
C HIS A 378 -8.26 -12.03 -1.02
N GLU A 379 -8.39 -12.10 0.29
CA GLU A 379 -7.40 -12.59 1.24
C GLU A 379 -8.07 -13.40 2.35
N PHE A 380 -7.30 -14.21 3.05
CA PHE A 380 -7.77 -15.03 4.17
C PHE A 380 -6.63 -15.33 5.14
N ILE A 381 -6.98 -15.79 6.33
CA ILE A 381 -6.01 -16.10 7.38
C ILE A 381 -6.02 -17.60 7.67
N VAL A 382 -4.82 -18.20 7.68
CA VAL A 382 -4.57 -19.48 8.35
C VAL A 382 -3.80 -19.23 9.64
N THR A 383 -4.05 -20.06 10.67
CA THR A 383 -3.28 -20.05 11.91
C THR A 383 -2.46 -21.33 12.03
N VAL A 384 -1.23 -21.21 12.51
CA VAL A 384 -0.35 -22.33 12.81
C VAL A 384 -0.20 -22.53 14.33
N GLN A 385 -1.18 -22.07 15.11
CA GLN A 385 -1.17 -22.19 16.57
C GLN A 385 -1.08 -23.67 17.03
N ARG A 386 -1.70 -24.58 16.31
CA ARG A 386 -1.61 -26.02 16.56
C ARG A 386 -0.18 -26.52 16.36
N GLN A 387 0.47 -26.19 15.24
CA GLN A 387 1.86 -26.57 14.97
C GLN A 387 2.84 -25.98 15.99
N LYS A 388 2.55 -24.77 16.47
CA LYS A 388 3.32 -24.18 17.58
C LYS A 388 3.18 -24.97 18.86
N LYS A 389 1.96 -25.39 19.22
CA LYS A 389 1.69 -26.17 20.42
C LYS A 389 2.30 -27.57 20.37
N GLU A 390 2.19 -28.26 19.22
CA GLU A 390 2.59 -29.65 19.05
C GLU A 390 4.10 -29.80 18.74
N HIS A 391 4.68 -28.87 17.97
CA HIS A 391 6.04 -29.01 17.42
C HIS A 391 6.94 -27.82 17.74
N GLY A 392 6.44 -26.77 18.38
CA GLY A 392 7.19 -25.54 18.67
C GLY A 392 7.55 -24.73 17.42
N ILE A 393 6.76 -24.86 16.32
CA ILE A 393 6.96 -24.18 15.05
C ILE A 393 5.98 -23.02 14.90
N THR A 394 6.52 -21.82 14.72
CA THR A 394 5.79 -20.55 14.67
C THR A 394 5.42 -20.13 13.23
N ALA A 395 4.56 -19.12 13.10
CA ALA A 395 4.27 -18.48 11.81
C ALA A 395 5.53 -17.93 11.14
N LEU A 396 6.48 -17.40 11.92
CA LEU A 396 7.77 -16.94 11.42
C LEU A 396 8.60 -18.09 10.83
N ASP A 397 8.56 -19.29 11.43
CA ASP A 397 9.29 -20.46 10.93
C ASP A 397 8.72 -20.93 9.59
N PHE A 398 7.40 -20.92 9.42
CA PHE A 398 6.75 -21.15 8.11
C PHE A 398 7.20 -20.10 7.08
N SER A 399 7.13 -18.82 7.45
CA SER A 399 7.54 -17.72 6.58
C SER A 399 8.98 -17.85 6.11
N LYS A 400 9.92 -18.15 7.01
CA LYS A 400 11.33 -18.33 6.68
C LYS A 400 11.58 -19.58 5.81
N SER A 401 10.84 -20.66 6.06
CA SER A 401 10.94 -21.88 5.27
C SER A 401 10.37 -21.77 3.86
N LEU A 402 9.39 -20.89 3.63
CA LEU A 402 8.86 -20.58 2.31
C LEU A 402 9.90 -19.88 1.42
N LEU A 403 10.74 -19.01 2.00
CA LEU A 403 11.81 -18.34 1.26
C LEU A 403 12.77 -19.36 0.61
N ASP A 404 13.12 -20.43 1.33
CA ASP A 404 13.97 -21.52 0.80
C ASP A 404 13.30 -22.32 -0.32
N ARG A 405 11.99 -22.16 -0.51
CA ARG A 405 11.20 -22.74 -1.61
C ARG A 405 10.93 -21.75 -2.73
N ASN A 406 11.64 -20.62 -2.73
CA ASN A 406 11.50 -19.56 -3.71
C ASN A 406 10.09 -18.95 -3.74
N ILE A 407 9.41 -18.90 -2.60
CA ILE A 407 8.10 -18.27 -2.39
C ILE A 407 8.26 -17.17 -1.38
N HIS A 408 7.77 -15.95 -1.69
CA HIS A 408 7.75 -14.88 -0.71
C HIS A 408 6.79 -15.24 0.43
N ALA A 409 7.18 -14.91 1.67
CA ALA A 409 6.34 -15.20 2.83
C ALA A 409 5.03 -14.41 2.78
N PRO A 410 3.90 -15.01 3.20
CA PRO A 410 2.71 -14.28 3.57
C PRO A 410 2.98 -13.30 4.73
N THR A 411 2.06 -12.38 4.98
CA THR A 411 2.13 -11.52 6.15
C THR A 411 1.91 -12.34 7.42
N ASN A 412 2.84 -12.28 8.35
CA ASN A 412 2.77 -13.00 9.62
C ASN A 412 2.50 -12.05 10.79
N TYR A 413 1.86 -12.58 11.85
CA TYR A 413 1.49 -11.83 13.06
C TYR A 413 0.62 -10.59 12.82
N PHE A 414 -0.08 -10.54 11.72
CA PHE A 414 -1.02 -9.47 11.41
C PHE A 414 -2.26 -10.05 10.69
N PRO A 415 -3.47 -9.68 11.07
CA PRO A 415 -3.82 -8.83 12.23
C PRO A 415 -3.59 -9.52 13.59
N LEU A 416 -3.37 -8.73 14.64
CA LEU A 416 -3.04 -9.24 15.99
C LEU A 416 -4.15 -10.05 16.65
N LEU A 417 -5.38 -9.96 16.12
CA LEU A 417 -6.55 -10.73 16.60
C LEU A 417 -6.38 -12.25 16.46
N VAL A 418 -5.55 -12.71 15.53
CA VAL A 418 -5.35 -14.13 15.28
C VAL A 418 -3.93 -14.53 15.64
N PRO A 419 -3.73 -15.32 16.72
CA PRO A 419 -2.40 -15.80 17.10
C PRO A 419 -1.77 -16.68 16.02
N GLU A 420 -0.45 -16.56 15.84
CA GLU A 420 0.34 -17.34 14.88
C GLU A 420 -0.28 -17.35 13.48
N CYS A 421 -0.74 -16.19 13.03
CA CYS A 421 -1.42 -16.06 11.75
C CYS A 421 -0.46 -15.89 10.58
N LEU A 422 -0.92 -16.38 9.43
CA LEU A 422 -0.42 -16.08 8.10
C LEU A 422 -1.59 -15.52 7.29
N LEU A 423 -1.52 -14.25 6.95
CA LEU A 423 -2.49 -13.57 6.09
C LEU A 423 -2.03 -13.70 4.63
N ILE A 424 -2.88 -14.32 3.81
CA ILE A 424 -2.55 -14.75 2.44
C ILE A 424 -3.45 -14.05 1.45
N GLU A 425 -2.85 -13.32 0.52
CA GLU A 425 -3.51 -12.70 -0.63
C GLU A 425 -2.87 -13.20 -1.93
N PRO A 426 -3.52 -14.11 -2.68
CA PRO A 426 -2.94 -14.66 -3.92
C PRO A 426 -3.00 -13.70 -5.10
N THR A 427 -3.87 -12.72 -5.08
CA THR A 427 -4.27 -11.84 -6.18
C THR A 427 -5.00 -12.56 -7.34
N GLU A 428 -5.52 -11.78 -8.29
CA GLU A 428 -6.16 -12.29 -9.50
C GLU A 428 -5.18 -12.67 -10.61
N THR A 429 -3.91 -12.28 -10.48
CA THR A 429 -2.91 -12.43 -11.54
C THR A 429 -2.19 -13.78 -11.53
N GLU A 430 -2.36 -14.54 -10.47
CA GLU A 430 -1.71 -15.86 -10.34
C GLU A 430 -2.46 -16.95 -11.07
N SER A 431 -1.69 -17.90 -11.65
CA SER A 431 -2.25 -19.09 -12.30
C SER A 431 -2.63 -20.15 -11.27
N LYS A 432 -3.50 -21.07 -11.69
CA LYS A 432 -3.88 -22.21 -10.85
C LYS A 432 -2.66 -23.07 -10.48
N GLU A 433 -1.73 -23.25 -11.41
CA GLU A 433 -0.49 -24.00 -11.21
C GLU A 433 0.35 -23.39 -10.09
N THR A 434 0.56 -22.07 -10.11
CA THR A 434 1.27 -21.35 -9.05
C THR A 434 0.58 -21.52 -7.68
N LEU A 435 -0.76 -21.47 -7.67
CA LEU A 435 -1.53 -21.67 -6.43
C LEU A 435 -1.40 -23.12 -5.92
N ASP A 436 -1.38 -24.12 -6.81
CA ASP A 436 -1.17 -25.52 -6.43
C ASP A 436 0.25 -25.76 -5.90
N GLU A 437 1.28 -25.19 -6.52
CA GLU A 437 2.66 -25.23 -6.03
C GLU A 437 2.79 -24.64 -4.61
N PHE A 438 2.07 -23.57 -4.33
CA PHE A 438 2.03 -23.00 -2.97
C PHE A 438 1.38 -23.95 -1.98
N VAL A 439 0.26 -24.60 -2.34
CA VAL A 439 -0.40 -25.60 -1.49
C VAL A 439 0.53 -26.77 -1.20
N ASP A 440 1.26 -27.26 -2.21
CA ASP A 440 2.21 -28.35 -2.06
C ASP A 440 3.36 -27.95 -1.13
N ALA A 441 3.94 -26.76 -1.31
CA ALA A 441 4.96 -26.22 -0.43
C ALA A 441 4.49 -26.12 1.04
N MET A 442 3.30 -25.60 1.27
CA MET A 442 2.70 -25.49 2.60
C MET A 442 2.41 -26.87 3.22
N THR A 443 1.92 -27.82 2.40
CA THR A 443 1.68 -29.21 2.84
C THR A 443 2.98 -29.89 3.28
N ASP A 444 4.05 -29.70 2.54
CA ASP A 444 5.37 -30.24 2.90
C ASP A 444 5.94 -29.61 4.18
N LEU A 445 5.64 -28.31 4.40
CA LEU A 445 6.04 -27.66 5.64
C LEU A 445 5.30 -28.20 6.87
N ILE A 446 4.02 -28.58 6.76
CA ILE A 446 3.32 -29.27 7.87
C ILE A 446 3.99 -30.61 8.18
N LYS A 447 4.32 -31.41 7.15
CA LYS A 447 5.03 -32.69 7.35
C LYS A 447 6.41 -32.47 7.96
N LEU A 448 7.14 -31.46 7.48
CA LEU A 448 8.46 -31.10 8.01
C LEU A 448 8.39 -30.64 9.47
N ALA A 449 7.39 -29.87 9.85
CA ALA A 449 7.16 -29.43 11.23
C ALA A 449 7.03 -30.62 12.18
N ALA A 450 6.37 -31.68 11.75
CA ALA A 450 6.19 -32.90 12.55
C ALA A 450 7.44 -33.82 12.56
N SER A 451 8.13 -33.95 11.42
CA SER A 451 9.23 -34.91 11.27
C SER A 451 10.60 -34.33 11.62
N ASN A 452 10.86 -33.07 11.33
CA ASN A 452 12.13 -32.39 11.60
C ASN A 452 11.92 -30.89 11.86
N PRO A 453 11.37 -30.50 13.02
CA PRO A 453 11.10 -29.11 13.34
C PRO A 453 12.36 -28.24 13.37
N GLN A 454 13.54 -28.82 13.65
CA GLN A 454 14.79 -28.07 13.69
C GLN A 454 15.15 -27.49 12.31
N ALA A 455 14.90 -28.22 11.22
CA ALA A 455 15.16 -27.73 9.87
C ALA A 455 14.34 -26.45 9.57
N MET A 456 13.12 -26.33 10.08
CA MET A 456 12.33 -25.10 9.94
C MET A 456 12.85 -23.94 10.80
N LYS A 457 13.37 -24.23 11.99
CA LYS A 457 13.99 -23.22 12.87
C LYS A 457 15.29 -22.67 12.29
N ASP A 458 16.02 -23.49 11.56
CA ASP A 458 17.28 -23.11 10.91
C ASP A 458 17.07 -22.31 9.61
N ALA A 459 15.87 -22.37 9.03
CA ALA A 459 15.53 -21.63 7.81
C ALA A 459 15.56 -20.10 8.04
N PRO A 460 15.89 -19.28 6.99
CA PRO A 460 16.22 -19.68 5.62
C PRO A 460 17.68 -20.13 5.48
N LEU A 461 17.93 -21.15 4.65
CA LEU A 461 19.26 -21.69 4.38
C LEU A 461 19.88 -21.21 3.08
N THR A 462 19.03 -20.94 2.07
CA THR A 462 19.44 -20.61 0.70
C THR A 462 19.43 -19.09 0.42
N MET A 463 18.90 -18.30 1.35
CA MET A 463 18.81 -16.85 1.18
C MET A 463 20.15 -16.14 1.43
N PRO A 464 20.36 -14.96 0.82
CA PRO A 464 21.56 -14.14 1.04
C PRO A 464 21.79 -13.74 2.51
N VAL A 465 20.72 -13.70 3.30
CA VAL A 465 20.72 -13.35 4.72
C VAL A 465 19.96 -14.42 5.50
N ARG A 466 20.53 -14.84 6.61
CA ARG A 466 19.89 -15.75 7.58
C ARG A 466 18.90 -15.00 8.46
N ARG A 467 18.47 -15.62 9.56
CA ARG A 467 17.64 -14.92 10.57
C ARG A 467 18.40 -13.72 11.13
N LEU A 468 17.68 -12.62 11.23
CA LEU A 468 18.20 -11.36 11.76
C LEU A 468 17.86 -11.24 13.25
N ASP A 469 18.65 -10.45 13.96
CA ASP A 469 18.31 -9.98 15.30
C ASP A 469 17.36 -8.78 15.17
N ASP A 470 16.05 -9.07 15.14
CA ASP A 470 15.01 -8.06 14.96
C ASP A 470 14.97 -7.06 16.13
N VAL A 471 15.33 -7.50 17.34
CA VAL A 471 15.37 -6.63 18.53
C VAL A 471 16.51 -5.62 18.42
N LYS A 472 17.69 -6.08 18.02
CA LYS A 472 18.84 -5.21 17.80
C LYS A 472 18.58 -4.24 16.65
N ALA A 473 18.01 -4.73 15.53
CA ALA A 473 17.65 -3.91 14.38
C ALA A 473 16.67 -2.77 14.73
N ALA A 474 15.74 -3.02 15.67
CA ALA A 474 14.79 -2.01 16.13
C ALA A 474 15.37 -1.02 17.15
N LYS A 475 16.24 -1.49 18.05
CA LYS A 475 16.78 -0.68 19.15
C LYS A 475 18.07 0.05 18.83
N GLU A 476 18.90 -0.52 17.98
CA GLU A 476 20.25 -0.04 17.64
C GLU A 476 20.35 0.25 16.13
N LEU A 477 19.44 1.09 15.63
CA LEU A 477 19.34 1.41 14.21
C LEU A 477 20.54 2.29 13.78
N ASP A 478 21.56 1.68 13.20
CA ASP A 478 22.67 2.37 12.55
C ASP A 478 22.69 2.04 11.07
N LEU A 479 22.25 2.99 10.24
CA LEU A 479 22.18 2.89 8.79
C LEU A 479 23.26 3.72 8.10
N ALA A 480 24.11 4.43 8.86
CA ALA A 480 25.15 5.27 8.30
C ALA A 480 26.33 4.43 7.81
N TYR A 481 26.81 4.70 6.59
CA TYR A 481 28.11 4.21 6.14
C TYR A 481 29.21 5.09 6.75
N GLY A 482 29.96 4.55 7.71
CA GLY A 482 31.08 5.23 8.34
C GLY A 482 32.40 4.50 8.04
N ALA A 483 33.46 5.25 7.73
CA ALA A 483 34.79 4.69 7.51
C ALA A 483 35.29 3.87 8.74
N ASN A 484 34.88 4.26 9.93
CA ASN A 484 35.26 3.61 11.20
C ASN A 484 34.62 2.23 11.41
N LEU A 485 33.53 1.91 10.69
CA LEU A 485 32.91 0.57 10.72
C LEU A 485 33.74 -0.49 9.96
N GLN A 486 34.67 -0.05 9.10
CA GLN A 486 35.54 -0.98 8.35
C GLN A 486 36.66 -1.56 9.21
N GLU A 487 37.18 -0.83 10.20
CA GLU A 487 38.26 -1.32 11.07
C GLU A 487 37.76 -2.41 12.04
N GLY A 488 36.55 -2.29 12.56
CA GLY A 488 35.96 -3.30 13.44
C GLY A 488 35.59 -4.61 12.75
N LYS A 489 35.20 -4.58 11.45
CA LYS A 489 34.83 -5.78 10.68
C LYS A 489 36.02 -6.54 10.10
N ARG A 490 37.17 -5.87 9.87
CA ARG A 490 38.43 -6.55 9.46
C ARG A 490 39.07 -7.35 10.59
N GLN A 491 38.74 -7.05 11.85
CA GLN A 491 39.23 -7.80 13.02
C GLN A 491 38.32 -8.96 13.42
N ALA A 492 37.12 -9.07 12.86
CA ALA A 492 36.12 -10.10 13.20
C ALA A 492 35.88 -11.14 12.06
N ALA A 493 36.63 -11.08 10.99
CA ALA A 493 36.65 -12.04 9.88
C ALA A 493 38.05 -12.66 9.78
#